data_725efbb04addd61da8db763ace7d7c52
#
_entry.id   725efbb04addd61da8db763ace7d7c52
#
_cell.length_a   1.000
_cell.length_b   1.000
_cell.length_c   1.000
_cell.angle_alpha   90.00
_cell.angle_beta   90.00
_cell.angle_gamma   90.00
#
_symmetry.space_group_name_H-M   'P 1'
#
loop_
_entity.id
_entity.type
_entity.pdbx_description
1 polymer ?
#
loop_
_entity_poly.entity_id
_entity_poly.type
_entity_poly.pdbx_seq_one_letter_code
_entity_poly.pdbx_strand_id
1 'polypeptide(L)'
;MYDTSYPKELQTTIKSKNGVDFNFISKSYLNKIIPYDTTLRSIYLDDFYVRTWVLPALAPTICEEYSIYNVENIQLGKYGYDKGKEHSKWAISVFKYINCFADLNHCPSQQNRGGHIVCFENEALHTIMKDAVQSIESCPE
;
A
#
# COMPACT_ATOMS: atom_id res chain seq x y z
N MET A 1 -5.64 -17.27 -26.76
CA MET A 1 -5.49 -15.82 -27.06
C MET A 1 -6.07 -15.08 -25.86
N TYR A 2 -5.27 -14.31 -25.12
CA TYR A 2 -5.81 -13.54 -23.98
C TYR A 2 -6.56 -12.35 -24.52
N ASP A 3 -7.79 -12.16 -24.04
CA ASP A 3 -8.61 -11.02 -24.40
C ASP A 3 -7.97 -9.73 -23.87
N THR A 4 -7.49 -8.88 -24.78
CA THR A 4 -6.86 -7.59 -24.46
C THR A 4 -7.87 -6.47 -24.27
N SER A 5 -9.18 -6.77 -24.31
CA SER A 5 -10.27 -5.79 -24.09
C SER A 5 -10.51 -5.46 -22.63
N TYR A 6 -9.96 -6.24 -21.70
CA TYR A 6 -10.10 -5.96 -20.27
C TYR A 6 -9.27 -4.74 -19.83
N PRO A 7 -9.80 -3.91 -18.92
CA PRO A 7 -9.06 -2.77 -18.39
C PRO A 7 -7.77 -3.23 -17.71
N LYS A 8 -6.69 -2.48 -17.94
CA LYS A 8 -5.40 -2.75 -17.29
C LYS A 8 -5.45 -2.53 -15.79
N GLU A 9 -6.32 -1.65 -15.34
CA GLU A 9 -6.61 -1.34 -13.96
C GLU A 9 -8.12 -1.16 -13.78
N LEU A 10 -8.64 -1.62 -12.66
CA LEU A 10 -10.04 -1.46 -12.25
C LEU A 10 -10.09 -0.88 -10.84
N GLN A 11 -10.86 0.18 -10.68
CA GLN A 11 -11.21 0.74 -9.38
C GLN A 11 -12.71 0.52 -9.15
N THR A 12 -13.06 -0.03 -8.00
CA THR A 12 -14.47 -0.25 -7.64
C THR A 12 -14.65 -0.13 -6.13
N THR A 13 -15.86 0.21 -5.72
CA THR A 13 -16.20 0.35 -4.30
C THR A 13 -17.27 -0.68 -3.94
N ILE A 14 -17.05 -1.40 -2.86
CA ILE A 14 -18.04 -2.31 -2.26
C ILE A 14 -18.43 -1.73 -0.89
N LYS A 15 -19.72 -1.57 -0.67
CA LYS A 15 -20.24 -1.09 0.61
C LYS A 15 -20.58 -2.27 1.52
N SER A 16 -20.07 -2.24 2.74
CA SER A 16 -20.45 -3.21 3.77
C SER A 16 -21.90 -3.03 4.22
N LYS A 17 -22.44 -4.03 4.91
CA LYS A 17 -23.80 -3.94 5.51
C LYS A 17 -23.92 -2.74 6.47
N ASN A 18 -22.84 -2.34 7.13
CA ASN A 18 -22.83 -1.22 8.08
C ASN A 18 -22.39 0.11 7.43
N GLY A 19 -22.38 0.19 6.10
CA GLY A 19 -22.13 1.43 5.37
C GLY A 19 -20.67 1.82 5.17
N VAL A 20 -19.70 0.97 5.53
CA VAL A 20 -18.29 1.23 5.27
C VAL A 20 -17.98 0.95 3.79
N ASP A 21 -17.34 1.90 3.13
CA ASP A 21 -16.88 1.77 1.76
C ASP A 21 -15.49 1.12 1.72
N PHE A 22 -15.38 0.02 0.98
CA PHE A 22 -14.14 -0.65 0.65
C PHE A 22 -13.78 -0.36 -0.81
N ASN A 23 -12.71 0.38 -1.02
CA ASN A 23 -12.22 0.74 -2.34
C ASN A 23 -11.20 -0.30 -2.81
N PHE A 24 -11.52 -1.00 -3.88
CA PHE A 24 -10.64 -1.98 -4.53
C PHE A 24 -9.90 -1.32 -5.69
N ILE A 25 -8.58 -1.44 -5.67
CA ILE A 25 -7.68 -1.06 -6.76
C ILE A 25 -7.04 -2.33 -7.27
N SER A 26 -7.45 -2.79 -8.45
CA SER A 26 -6.97 -4.04 -9.05
C SER A 26 -6.23 -3.74 -10.33
N LYS A 27 -5.07 -4.35 -10.53
CA LYS A 27 -4.33 -4.25 -11.78
C LYS A 27 -4.08 -5.62 -12.42
N SER A 28 -4.07 -5.66 -13.73
CA SER A 28 -3.60 -6.82 -14.49
C SER A 28 -2.07 -6.82 -14.60
N TYR A 29 -1.49 -7.97 -14.98
CA TYR A 29 -0.06 -8.09 -15.28
C TYR A 29 0.38 -7.24 -16.50
N LEU A 30 -0.58 -6.78 -17.31
CA LEU A 30 -0.34 -5.90 -18.45
C LEU A 30 -0.08 -4.45 -18.04
N ASN A 31 -0.54 -4.05 -16.85
CA ASN A 31 -0.29 -2.72 -16.32
C ASN A 31 1.03 -2.72 -15.54
N LYS A 32 2.08 -2.15 -16.15
CA LYS A 32 3.44 -2.17 -15.63
C LYS A 32 3.71 -1.06 -14.62
N ILE A 33 2.82 -0.93 -13.64
CA ILE A 33 2.94 0.04 -12.54
C ILE A 33 3.13 -0.66 -11.19
N ILE A 34 3.58 0.11 -10.20
CA ILE A 34 3.49 -0.21 -8.78
C ILE A 34 2.31 0.61 -8.24
N PRO A 35 1.18 0.00 -7.86
CA PRO A 35 -0.03 0.75 -7.49
C PRO A 35 0.13 1.70 -6.31
N TYR A 36 1.06 1.42 -5.39
CA TYR A 36 1.40 2.33 -4.28
C TYR A 36 1.92 3.67 -4.81
N ASP A 37 2.82 3.63 -5.81
CA ASP A 37 3.54 4.79 -6.33
C ASP A 37 2.69 5.67 -7.24
N THR A 38 1.66 5.10 -7.84
CA THR A 38 0.84 5.78 -8.85
C THR A 38 -0.59 5.95 -8.38
N THR A 39 -1.36 4.87 -8.36
CA THR A 39 -2.82 4.89 -8.17
C THR A 39 -3.21 5.31 -6.77
N LEU A 40 -2.54 4.77 -5.74
CA LEU A 40 -2.87 5.09 -4.35
C LEU A 40 -2.69 6.58 -4.05
N ARG A 41 -1.57 7.15 -4.46
CA ARG A 41 -1.27 8.60 -4.30
C ARG A 41 -2.30 9.47 -5.01
N SER A 42 -2.65 9.11 -6.23
CA SER A 42 -3.56 9.92 -7.07
C SER A 42 -5.01 9.88 -6.58
N ILE A 43 -5.46 8.78 -5.98
CA ILE A 43 -6.82 8.65 -5.46
C ILE A 43 -6.99 9.43 -4.16
N TYR A 44 -6.04 9.28 -3.23
CA TYR A 44 -6.20 9.80 -1.88
C TYR A 44 -5.58 11.17 -1.67
N LEU A 45 -4.66 11.63 -2.53
CA LEU A 45 -3.96 12.92 -2.42
C LEU A 45 -3.39 13.07 -1.00
N ASP A 46 -2.58 12.11 -0.57
CA ASP A 46 -1.98 12.01 0.75
C ASP A 46 -0.66 11.27 0.67
N ASP A 47 0.21 11.50 1.63
CA ASP A 47 1.40 10.69 1.86
C ASP A 47 1.01 9.34 2.44
N PHE A 48 1.81 8.30 2.18
CA PHE A 48 1.56 6.96 2.71
C PHE A 48 2.80 6.35 3.35
N TYR A 49 2.61 5.70 4.49
CA TYR A 49 3.52 4.72 5.04
C TYR A 49 3.17 3.35 4.46
N VAL A 50 4.13 2.72 3.80
CA VAL A 50 3.95 1.43 3.12
C VAL A 50 4.82 0.38 3.75
N ARG A 51 4.21 -0.71 4.20
CA ARG A 51 4.88 -1.88 4.74
C ARG A 51 4.65 -3.06 3.83
N THR A 52 5.73 -3.63 3.29
CA THR A 52 5.69 -4.88 2.53
C THR A 52 6.99 -5.67 2.73
N TRP A 53 6.97 -6.93 2.32
CA TRP A 53 8.16 -7.76 2.34
C TRP A 53 9.22 -7.27 1.34
N VAL A 54 10.51 -7.37 1.73
CA VAL A 54 11.63 -6.72 1.03
C VAL A 54 12.20 -7.49 -0.16
N LEU A 55 11.83 -8.75 -0.36
CA LEU A 55 12.43 -9.57 -1.40
C LEU A 55 11.67 -9.49 -2.74
N PRO A 56 12.39 -9.41 -3.88
CA PRO A 56 13.86 -9.33 -4.00
C PRO A 56 14.49 -8.00 -3.59
N ALA A 57 13.77 -6.88 -3.71
CA ALA A 57 14.17 -5.55 -3.26
C ALA A 57 12.95 -4.63 -3.26
N LEU A 58 12.84 -3.74 -2.27
CA LEU A 58 11.81 -2.70 -2.26
C LEU A 58 12.02 -1.70 -3.40
N ALA A 59 10.91 -1.13 -3.91
CA ALA A 59 10.96 0.11 -4.65
C ALA A 59 11.44 1.23 -3.71
N PRO A 60 12.13 2.24 -4.20
CA PRO A 60 12.61 3.33 -3.36
C PRO A 60 11.46 4.13 -2.75
N THR A 61 11.71 4.73 -1.61
CA THR A 61 10.87 5.80 -1.05
C THR A 61 10.72 6.93 -2.07
N ILE A 62 9.51 7.44 -2.24
CA ILE A 62 9.21 8.58 -3.11
C ILE A 62 9.00 9.80 -2.24
N CYS A 63 9.79 10.84 -2.50
CA CYS A 63 9.77 12.10 -1.76
C CYS A 63 9.37 13.24 -2.70
N GLU A 64 8.10 13.29 -3.01
CA GLU A 64 7.47 14.25 -3.89
C GLU A 64 6.18 14.76 -3.24
N GLU A 65 5.38 15.54 -3.96
CA GLU A 65 3.99 15.75 -3.57
C GLU A 65 3.29 14.39 -3.45
N TYR A 66 2.69 14.11 -2.29
CA TYR A 66 2.14 12.79 -1.92
C TYR A 66 3.20 11.68 -1.91
N SER A 67 4.04 11.73 -0.92
CA SER A 67 5.17 10.81 -0.73
C SER A 67 4.75 9.38 -0.39
N ILE A 68 5.62 8.43 -0.75
CA ILE A 68 5.52 7.02 -0.33
C ILE A 68 6.74 6.66 0.49
N TYR A 69 6.56 6.37 1.77
CA TYR A 69 7.63 6.02 2.70
C TYR A 69 7.62 4.53 3.01
N ASN A 70 8.72 3.84 2.75
CA ASN A 70 8.89 2.46 3.19
C ASN A 70 9.02 2.39 4.71
N VAL A 71 8.16 1.60 5.36
CA VAL A 71 8.26 1.33 6.80
C VAL A 71 9.33 0.28 7.04
N GLU A 72 10.33 0.61 7.85
CA GLU A 72 11.45 -0.27 8.14
C GLU A 72 11.22 -1.16 9.36
N ASN A 73 10.74 -0.56 10.45
CA ASN A 73 10.49 -1.26 11.71
C ASN A 73 9.09 -0.98 12.24
N ILE A 74 8.46 -2.02 12.76
CA ILE A 74 7.18 -1.93 13.45
C ILE A 74 7.26 -2.55 14.83
N GLN A 75 6.42 -2.07 15.74
CA GLN A 75 6.26 -2.59 17.11
C GLN A 75 4.79 -2.94 17.35
N LEU A 76 4.51 -4.21 17.62
CA LEU A 76 3.19 -4.70 17.98
C LEU A 76 3.23 -5.24 19.42
N GLY A 77 2.76 -4.45 20.36
CA GLY A 77 2.90 -4.74 21.79
C GLY A 77 4.37 -4.89 22.18
N LYS A 78 4.77 -6.04 22.69
CA LYS A 78 6.16 -6.34 23.08
C LYS A 78 7.03 -6.88 21.94
N TYR A 79 6.47 -7.08 20.74
CA TYR A 79 7.17 -7.68 19.61
C TYR A 79 7.53 -6.62 18.58
N GLY A 80 8.81 -6.56 18.23
CA GLY A 80 9.33 -5.74 17.14
C GLY A 80 9.69 -6.57 15.92
N TYR A 81 9.41 -6.04 14.73
CA TYR A 81 9.71 -6.69 13.45
C TYR A 81 10.38 -5.72 12.50
N ASP A 82 11.55 -6.10 11.98
CA ASP A 82 12.15 -5.42 10.84
C ASP A 82 11.50 -5.86 9.51
N LYS A 83 11.75 -5.10 8.45
CA LYS A 83 11.15 -5.33 7.12
C LYS A 83 11.53 -6.68 6.49
N GLY A 84 12.54 -7.37 6.98
CA GLY A 84 13.00 -8.66 6.46
C GLY A 84 12.32 -9.88 7.11
N LYS A 85 11.64 -9.69 8.23
CA LYS A 85 11.11 -10.79 9.05
C LYS A 85 9.59 -10.91 9.02
N GLU A 86 8.92 -10.04 8.31
CA GLU A 86 7.47 -9.95 8.33
C GLU A 86 6.95 -9.76 6.90
N HIS A 87 5.88 -10.46 6.56
CA HIS A 87 5.38 -10.58 5.18
C HIS A 87 4.06 -9.85 4.94
N SER A 88 3.55 -9.10 5.89
CA SER A 88 2.32 -8.33 5.70
C SER A 88 2.50 -7.27 4.60
N LYS A 89 1.40 -6.89 4.01
CA LYS A 89 1.36 -5.88 2.96
C LYS A 89 0.24 -4.92 3.25
N TRP A 90 0.61 -3.74 3.70
CA TRP A 90 -0.34 -2.70 4.05
C TRP A 90 0.23 -1.31 3.79
N ALA A 91 -0.66 -0.35 3.69
CA ALA A 91 -0.34 1.06 3.66
C ALA A 91 -1.33 1.84 4.52
N ILE A 92 -0.86 2.91 5.13
CA ILE A 92 -1.71 3.87 5.84
C ILE A 92 -1.39 5.28 5.39
N SER A 93 -2.42 6.11 5.24
CA SER A 93 -2.23 7.53 4.93
C SER A 93 -1.58 8.26 6.11
N VAL A 94 -0.86 9.34 5.83
CA VAL A 94 -0.17 10.10 6.89
C VAL A 94 -1.13 11.08 7.57
N PHE A 95 -1.99 11.74 6.80
CA PHE A 95 -2.85 12.84 7.28
C PHE A 95 -4.34 12.50 7.35
N LYS A 96 -4.76 11.41 6.71
CA LYS A 96 -6.13 10.89 6.73
C LYS A 96 -6.21 9.61 7.54
N TYR A 97 -7.37 8.97 7.59
CA TYR A 97 -7.59 7.69 8.30
C TYR A 97 -7.76 6.50 7.34
N ILE A 98 -7.06 6.53 6.21
CA ILE A 98 -7.11 5.48 5.20
C ILE A 98 -6.20 4.32 5.58
N ASN A 99 -6.75 3.13 5.58
CA ASN A 99 -6.04 1.88 5.81
C ASN A 99 -6.16 1.01 4.55
N CYS A 100 -5.05 0.50 4.07
CA CYS A 100 -5.00 -0.32 2.87
C CYS A 100 -4.31 -1.66 3.16
N PHE A 101 -4.87 -2.74 2.63
CA PHE A 101 -4.27 -4.08 2.65
C PHE A 101 -4.12 -4.58 1.22
N ALA A 102 -3.05 -5.31 0.95
CA ALA A 102 -2.69 -5.71 -0.41
C ALA A 102 -2.14 -7.13 -0.50
N ASP A 103 -2.08 -7.63 -1.73
CA ASP A 103 -1.35 -8.87 -2.05
C ASP A 103 -0.03 -8.60 -2.79
N LEU A 104 0.22 -7.36 -3.21
CA LEU A 104 1.44 -6.94 -3.90
C LEU A 104 2.46 -6.35 -2.93
N ASN A 105 3.75 -6.67 -3.13
CA ASN A 105 4.83 -5.96 -2.47
C ASN A 105 5.11 -4.62 -3.18
N HIS A 106 5.63 -3.66 -2.45
CA HIS A 106 6.19 -2.42 -2.97
C HIS A 106 7.59 -2.69 -3.54
N CYS A 107 7.61 -3.32 -4.73
CA CYS A 107 8.84 -3.86 -5.31
C CYS A 107 8.72 -3.86 -6.84
N PRO A 108 9.82 -3.54 -7.59
CA PRO A 108 9.79 -3.43 -9.04
C PRO A 108 9.31 -4.69 -9.75
N SER A 109 9.61 -5.88 -9.24
CA SER A 109 9.17 -7.15 -9.83
C SER A 109 7.64 -7.30 -9.86
N GLN A 110 6.91 -6.62 -8.96
CA GLN A 110 5.45 -6.66 -8.89
C GLN A 110 4.78 -5.86 -10.02
N GLN A 111 5.52 -5.07 -10.79
CA GLN A 111 5.01 -4.45 -12.02
C GLN A 111 4.50 -5.49 -13.01
N ASN A 112 5.11 -6.67 -13.03
CA ASN A 112 4.81 -7.75 -13.97
C ASN A 112 3.74 -8.74 -13.45
N ARG A 113 3.12 -8.44 -12.31
CA ARG A 113 2.13 -9.28 -11.65
C ARG A 113 0.78 -8.59 -11.58
N GLY A 114 -0.31 -9.35 -11.74
CA GLY A 114 -1.65 -8.92 -11.34
C GLY A 114 -1.81 -8.96 -9.83
N GLY A 115 -2.68 -8.11 -9.30
CA GLY A 115 -2.98 -8.07 -7.87
C GLY A 115 -3.86 -6.88 -7.51
N HIS A 116 -4.07 -6.68 -6.21
CA HIS A 116 -4.98 -5.66 -5.72
C HIS A 116 -4.52 -5.01 -4.41
N ILE A 117 -5.09 -3.83 -4.16
CA ILE A 117 -5.07 -3.13 -2.88
C ILE A 117 -6.53 -2.85 -2.49
N VAL A 118 -6.87 -3.08 -1.24
CA VAL A 118 -8.19 -2.76 -0.67
C VAL A 118 -8.01 -1.70 0.39
N CYS A 119 -8.67 -0.56 0.24
CA CYS A 119 -8.58 0.57 1.16
C CYS A 119 -9.94 0.93 1.75
N PHE A 120 -9.94 1.32 3.02
CA PHE A 120 -11.11 1.84 3.71
C PHE A 120 -10.71 2.82 4.80
N GLU A 121 -11.64 3.70 5.16
CA GLU A 121 -11.45 4.66 6.24
C GLU A 121 -11.85 4.05 7.59
N ASN A 122 -10.93 4.09 8.56
CA ASN A 122 -11.19 3.72 9.95
C ASN A 122 -10.15 4.34 10.87
N GLU A 123 -10.57 5.29 11.69
CA GLU A 123 -9.68 6.05 12.60
C GLU A 123 -9.04 5.16 13.66
N ALA A 124 -9.82 4.28 14.30
CA ALA A 124 -9.31 3.44 15.39
C ALA A 124 -8.22 2.47 14.90
N LEU A 125 -8.45 1.79 13.77
CA LEU A 125 -7.45 0.91 13.15
C LEU A 125 -6.23 1.70 12.69
N HIS A 126 -6.45 2.85 12.05
CA HIS A 126 -5.37 3.71 11.56
C HIS A 126 -4.45 4.15 12.70
N THR A 127 -5.01 4.57 13.84
CA THR A 127 -4.24 4.97 15.02
C THR A 127 -3.35 3.81 15.50
N ILE A 128 -3.90 2.60 15.63
CA ILE A 128 -3.13 1.41 16.03
C ILE A 128 -2.00 1.12 15.06
N MET A 129 -2.28 1.16 13.76
CA MET A 129 -1.27 0.88 12.74
C MET A 129 -0.19 1.98 12.68
N LYS A 130 -0.58 3.25 12.84
CA LYS A 130 0.35 4.38 12.85
C LYS A 130 1.26 4.34 14.07
N ASP A 131 0.72 4.01 15.25
CA ASP A 131 1.50 3.85 16.48
C ASP A 131 2.47 2.66 16.39
N ALA A 132 2.15 1.65 15.58
CA ALA A 132 3.05 0.52 15.35
C ALA A 132 4.29 0.89 14.53
N VAL A 133 4.25 1.95 13.71
CA VAL A 133 5.40 2.39 12.90
C VAL A 133 6.48 2.98 13.79
N GLN A 134 7.67 2.37 13.80
CA GLN A 134 8.80 2.83 14.59
C GLN A 134 9.83 3.61 13.78
N SER A 135 10.05 3.20 12.54
CA SER A 135 10.93 3.91 11.62
C SER A 135 10.51 3.75 10.17
N ILE A 136 10.82 4.74 9.39
CA ILE A 136 10.62 4.78 7.94
C ILE A 136 11.95 5.06 7.26
N GLU A 137 12.06 4.64 6.01
CA GLU A 137 13.19 4.99 5.15
C GLU A 137 13.16 6.51 4.88
N SER A 138 14.28 7.17 5.16
CA SER A 138 14.40 8.62 4.93
C SER A 138 14.41 8.96 3.44
N CYS A 139 13.99 10.19 3.15
CA CYS A 139 14.20 10.74 1.82
C CYS A 139 15.70 10.84 1.51
N PRO A 140 16.13 10.52 0.27
CA PRO A 140 17.49 10.80 -0.14
C PRO A 140 17.75 12.32 -0.09
N GLU A 141 18.95 12.69 0.39
CA GLU A 141 19.43 14.08 0.40
C GLU A 141 19.67 14.60 -1.02
#